data_adfef80ac27c016228354969b8d8e100
#
_entry.id   adfef80ac27c016228354969b8d8e100
#
_cell.length_a   1.000
_cell.length_b   1.000
_cell.length_c   1.000
_cell.angle_alpha   90.00
_cell.angle_beta   90.00
_cell.angle_gamma   90.00
#
_symmetry.space_group_name_H-M   'P 1'
#
loop_
_entity.id
_entity.type
_entity.pdbx_description
1 polymer ?
#
loop_
_entity_poly.entity_id
_entity_poly.type
_entity_poly.pdbx_seq_one_letter_code
_entity_poly.pdbx_strand_id
1 'polypeptide(L)'
;MIEYTGGNILHADAEALVNTVNCVGVMGRGIALQFKKAYPKNFKAYEAACQRQEVQPGRMFVYATGELANPRFIINFPTKRHWRGNSRMEDIESGLIDLVEVIRRNNIQSIAIPPLGSGLGGLEWDDVRPRIEKALAALPQVKVLLYEPKGAPTSDKMQHKREAPKMTAGRAALVELMSRYLKGLLDPAVSLLEVHKLMYFLQESGEPLRLQFKAAHYGPYAENLRHVLNAIEGHLVSGYADGGDIPEKTLELVPGAEDEASQFLAHHKATRERFDKVADLVSGFESPYGLELLSTVHWVAKVGEARTVDEVTQRVYAWNDRKRQFTSRQIGLAMDVLTRKGWVGHPATA
;
A
#
# COMPACT_ATOMS: atom_id res chain seq x y z
N MET A 1 -35.47 1.78 0.63
CA MET A 1 -35.15 2.55 1.89
C MET A 1 -33.65 2.67 2.00
N ILE A 2 -33.11 3.87 2.20
CA ILE A 2 -31.66 4.11 2.37
C ILE A 2 -31.32 4.11 3.86
N GLU A 3 -30.35 3.30 4.25
CA GLU A 3 -29.81 3.18 5.60
C GLU A 3 -28.33 3.59 5.57
N TYR A 4 -27.96 4.60 6.36
CA TYR A 4 -26.57 5.04 6.50
C TYR A 4 -25.84 4.15 7.49
N THR A 5 -24.67 3.69 7.09
CA THR A 5 -23.89 2.76 7.90
C THR A 5 -22.38 3.03 7.76
N GLY A 6 -21.60 2.35 8.58
CA GLY A 6 -20.15 2.42 8.55
C GLY A 6 -19.52 1.04 8.77
N GLY A 7 -18.21 0.97 8.70
CA GLY A 7 -17.47 -0.27 8.90
C GLY A 7 -17.04 -0.94 7.59
N ASN A 8 -16.88 -2.27 7.61
CA ASN A 8 -16.40 -3.02 6.45
C ASN A 8 -17.56 -3.47 5.55
N ILE A 9 -17.66 -2.89 4.37
CA ILE A 9 -18.69 -3.23 3.37
C ILE A 9 -18.68 -4.70 2.94
N LEU A 10 -17.54 -5.39 3.04
CA LEU A 10 -17.45 -6.82 2.72
C LEU A 10 -18.24 -7.71 3.70
N HIS A 11 -18.64 -7.18 4.85
CA HIS A 11 -19.49 -7.85 5.84
C HIS A 11 -20.97 -7.45 5.73
N ALA A 12 -21.32 -6.64 4.74
CA ALA A 12 -22.72 -6.23 4.56
C ALA A 12 -23.58 -7.43 4.17
N ASP A 13 -24.70 -7.60 4.86
CA ASP A 13 -25.73 -8.55 4.42
C ASP A 13 -26.61 -7.88 3.35
N ALA A 14 -26.11 -7.95 2.13
CA ALA A 14 -26.78 -7.42 0.94
C ALA A 14 -26.51 -8.35 -0.27
N GLU A 15 -27.50 -8.46 -1.15
CA GLU A 15 -27.38 -9.28 -2.38
C GLU A 15 -26.31 -8.78 -3.32
N ALA A 16 -26.06 -7.47 -3.33
CA ALA A 16 -25.03 -6.87 -4.16
C ALA A 16 -24.10 -5.97 -3.34
N LEU A 17 -22.81 -6.06 -3.61
CA LEU A 17 -21.80 -5.15 -3.08
C LEU A 17 -21.21 -4.33 -4.22
N VAL A 18 -21.16 -3.01 -4.05
CA VAL A 18 -20.52 -2.11 -5.02
C VAL A 18 -19.04 -1.95 -4.68
N ASN A 19 -18.19 -2.16 -5.68
CA ASN A 19 -16.76 -1.98 -5.63
C ASN A 19 -16.34 -0.82 -6.52
N THR A 20 -15.68 0.19 -5.99
CA THR A 20 -15.16 1.32 -6.79
C THR A 20 -13.88 0.92 -7.51
N VAL A 21 -13.85 1.08 -8.84
CA VAL A 21 -12.73 0.63 -9.68
C VAL A 21 -12.29 1.72 -10.67
N ASN A 22 -11.19 1.44 -11.39
CA ASN A 22 -10.75 2.20 -12.56
C ASN A 22 -11.02 1.42 -13.86
N CYS A 23 -10.66 1.99 -15.02
CA CYS A 23 -10.91 1.36 -16.33
C CYS A 23 -9.69 0.59 -16.87
N VAL A 24 -8.60 0.46 -16.09
CA VAL A 24 -7.33 -0.14 -16.57
C VAL A 24 -6.91 -1.40 -15.81
N GLY A 25 -7.83 -2.03 -15.08
CA GLY A 25 -7.59 -3.35 -14.48
C GLY A 25 -6.77 -3.36 -13.18
N VAL A 26 -6.57 -2.20 -12.53
CA VAL A 26 -5.74 -2.11 -11.32
C VAL A 26 -6.58 -2.00 -10.06
N MET A 27 -6.47 -2.97 -9.17
CA MET A 27 -7.04 -2.95 -7.80
C MET A 27 -5.89 -3.00 -6.78
N GLY A 28 -5.17 -1.88 -6.63
CA GLY A 28 -3.93 -1.80 -5.85
C GLY A 28 -4.04 -1.13 -4.49
N ARG A 29 -5.14 -0.41 -4.19
CA ARG A 29 -5.34 0.39 -2.97
C ARG A 29 -6.80 0.48 -2.58
N GLY A 30 -7.06 0.88 -1.35
CA GLY A 30 -8.38 1.18 -0.80
C GLY A 30 -9.35 0.00 -0.92
N ILE A 31 -10.62 0.33 -1.10
CA ILE A 31 -11.70 -0.66 -1.18
C ILE A 31 -11.50 -1.67 -2.32
N ALA A 32 -10.98 -1.23 -3.48
CA ALA A 32 -10.71 -2.12 -4.61
C ALA A 32 -9.72 -3.23 -4.26
N LEU A 33 -8.67 -2.92 -3.48
CA LEU A 33 -7.73 -3.94 -2.99
C LEU A 33 -8.41 -4.92 -2.04
N GLN A 34 -9.30 -4.46 -1.16
CA GLN A 34 -10.08 -5.32 -0.27
C GLN A 34 -10.96 -6.30 -1.07
N PHE A 35 -11.67 -5.80 -2.10
CA PHE A 35 -12.44 -6.66 -3.00
C PHE A 35 -11.57 -7.66 -3.78
N LYS A 36 -10.37 -7.24 -4.22
CA LYS A 36 -9.41 -8.15 -4.87
C LYS A 36 -8.98 -9.29 -3.94
N LYS A 37 -8.75 -8.99 -2.66
CA LYS A 37 -8.38 -9.99 -1.65
C LYS A 37 -9.55 -10.92 -1.33
N ALA A 38 -10.75 -10.38 -1.13
CA ALA A 38 -11.94 -11.14 -0.77
C ALA A 38 -12.54 -11.93 -1.96
N TYR A 39 -12.50 -11.36 -3.16
CA TYR A 39 -13.12 -11.94 -4.37
C TYR A 39 -12.12 -12.01 -5.54
N PRO A 40 -11.09 -12.88 -5.47
CA PRO A 40 -10.04 -12.95 -6.49
C PRO A 40 -10.56 -13.36 -7.88
N LYS A 41 -11.64 -14.10 -7.96
CA LYS A 41 -12.30 -14.45 -9.24
C LYS A 41 -12.94 -13.23 -9.91
N ASN A 42 -13.60 -12.35 -9.12
CA ASN A 42 -14.11 -11.07 -9.61
C ASN A 42 -12.98 -10.21 -10.18
N PHE A 43 -11.84 -10.12 -9.45
CA PHE A 43 -10.70 -9.36 -9.93
C PHE A 43 -10.18 -9.86 -11.29
N LYS A 44 -10.03 -11.18 -11.49
CA LYS A 44 -9.58 -11.76 -12.77
C LYS A 44 -10.55 -11.45 -13.90
N ALA A 45 -11.86 -11.56 -13.65
CA ALA A 45 -12.89 -11.24 -14.64
C ALA A 45 -12.88 -9.75 -15.03
N TYR A 46 -12.79 -8.86 -14.03
CA TYR A 46 -12.68 -7.43 -14.24
C TYR A 46 -11.40 -7.05 -15.01
N GLU A 47 -10.24 -7.60 -14.63
CA GLU A 47 -8.95 -7.35 -15.28
C GLU A 47 -9.00 -7.73 -16.77
N ALA A 48 -9.56 -8.91 -17.07
CA ALA A 48 -9.76 -9.36 -18.46
C ALA A 48 -10.73 -8.46 -19.23
N ALA A 49 -11.81 -7.98 -18.60
CA ALA A 49 -12.75 -7.03 -19.21
C ALA A 49 -12.08 -5.67 -19.49
N CYS A 50 -11.21 -5.18 -18.60
CA CYS A 50 -10.42 -3.97 -18.84
C CYS A 50 -9.47 -4.13 -20.03
N GLN A 51 -8.81 -5.29 -20.18
CA GLN A 51 -7.95 -5.58 -21.34
C GLN A 51 -8.73 -5.54 -22.66
N ARG A 52 -10.00 -5.93 -22.65
CA ARG A 52 -10.90 -5.84 -23.81
C ARG A 52 -11.58 -4.48 -23.96
N GLN A 53 -11.24 -3.50 -23.10
CA GLN A 53 -11.84 -2.16 -23.08
C GLN A 53 -13.36 -2.14 -22.82
N GLU A 54 -13.90 -3.16 -22.18
CA GLU A 54 -15.32 -3.28 -21.84
C GLU A 54 -15.71 -2.48 -20.58
N VAL A 55 -14.74 -2.17 -19.72
CA VAL A 55 -14.94 -1.38 -18.49
C VAL A 55 -14.71 0.08 -18.79
N GLN A 56 -15.79 0.86 -18.75
CA GLN A 56 -15.77 2.29 -19.08
C GLN A 56 -16.57 3.11 -18.05
N PRO A 57 -16.27 4.41 -17.88
CA PRO A 57 -17.07 5.27 -17.03
C PRO A 57 -18.54 5.27 -17.46
N GLY A 58 -19.44 5.34 -16.50
CA GLY A 58 -20.88 5.33 -16.76
C GLY A 58 -21.48 3.94 -17.00
N ARG A 59 -20.68 2.86 -16.96
CA ARG A 59 -21.15 1.49 -17.20
C ARG A 59 -20.64 0.52 -16.14
N MET A 60 -21.55 -0.17 -15.48
CA MET A 60 -21.21 -1.17 -14.46
C MET A 60 -20.65 -2.44 -15.06
N PHE A 61 -19.59 -2.99 -14.44
CA PHE A 61 -19.17 -4.36 -14.72
C PHE A 61 -19.68 -5.28 -13.60
N VAL A 62 -20.69 -6.07 -13.90
CA VAL A 62 -21.37 -6.96 -12.95
C VAL A 62 -20.72 -8.34 -12.97
N TYR A 63 -20.32 -8.81 -11.80
CA TYR A 63 -19.82 -10.15 -11.58
C TYR A 63 -20.79 -10.94 -10.68
N ALA A 64 -21.36 -12.03 -11.20
CA ALA A 64 -22.14 -12.97 -10.41
C ALA A 64 -21.19 -13.90 -9.64
N THR A 65 -21.35 -13.99 -8.32
CA THR A 65 -20.47 -14.82 -7.48
C THR A 65 -20.69 -16.31 -7.68
N GLY A 66 -21.92 -16.69 -8.08
CA GLY A 66 -22.35 -18.08 -8.17
C GLY A 66 -22.66 -18.71 -6.79
N GLU A 67 -22.58 -17.93 -5.73
CA GLU A 67 -22.90 -18.38 -4.37
C GLU A 67 -24.41 -18.29 -4.10
N LEU A 68 -24.93 -19.18 -3.27
CA LEU A 68 -26.33 -19.13 -2.80
C LEU A 68 -26.52 -18.09 -1.70
N ALA A 69 -25.48 -17.84 -0.91
CA ALA A 69 -25.46 -16.82 0.15
C ALA A 69 -25.04 -15.45 -0.41
N ASN A 70 -25.37 -14.38 0.32
CA ASN A 70 -24.93 -13.03 0.00
C ASN A 70 -23.41 -12.88 0.14
N PRO A 71 -22.76 -12.07 -0.73
CA PRO A 71 -23.35 -11.37 -1.87
C PRO A 71 -23.48 -12.28 -3.11
N ARG A 72 -24.59 -12.16 -3.83
CA ARG A 72 -24.79 -12.82 -5.13
C ARG A 72 -24.11 -12.07 -6.27
N PHE A 73 -23.93 -10.76 -6.12
CA PHE A 73 -23.34 -9.89 -7.13
C PHE A 73 -22.25 -8.99 -6.55
N ILE A 74 -21.17 -8.82 -7.29
CA ILE A 74 -20.20 -7.75 -7.11
C ILE A 74 -20.35 -6.79 -8.28
N ILE A 75 -20.72 -5.54 -8.00
CA ILE A 75 -20.92 -4.51 -9.03
C ILE A 75 -19.68 -3.61 -9.02
N ASN A 76 -18.82 -3.79 -10.01
CA ASN A 76 -17.66 -2.94 -10.19
C ASN A 76 -18.08 -1.64 -10.87
N PHE A 77 -18.02 -0.55 -10.11
CA PHE A 77 -18.39 0.81 -10.51
C PHE A 77 -17.14 1.58 -10.94
N PRO A 78 -16.95 1.93 -12.21
CA PRO A 78 -15.79 2.69 -12.67
C PRO A 78 -15.87 4.15 -12.23
N THR A 79 -15.26 4.47 -11.09
CA THR A 79 -15.20 5.83 -10.55
C THR A 79 -14.00 6.62 -11.07
N LYS A 80 -13.04 5.93 -11.70
CA LYS A 80 -11.82 6.53 -12.28
C LYS A 80 -11.53 5.95 -13.66
N ARG A 81 -11.06 6.78 -14.57
CA ARG A 81 -10.58 6.33 -15.89
C ARG A 81 -9.24 5.63 -15.80
N HIS A 82 -8.35 6.14 -14.93
CA HIS A 82 -7.02 5.59 -14.65
C HIS A 82 -6.73 5.64 -13.16
N TRP A 83 -5.98 4.67 -12.62
CA TRP A 83 -5.70 4.55 -11.18
C TRP A 83 -4.92 5.76 -10.59
N ARG A 84 -4.14 6.49 -11.43
CA ARG A 84 -3.42 7.72 -11.04
C ARG A 84 -4.29 8.98 -11.07
N GLY A 85 -5.42 8.94 -11.75
CA GLY A 85 -6.28 10.12 -11.91
C GLY A 85 -7.28 10.27 -10.77
N ASN A 86 -7.93 11.43 -10.72
CA ASN A 86 -9.06 11.69 -9.83
C ASN A 86 -10.37 11.19 -10.44
N SER A 87 -11.37 10.99 -9.60
CA SER A 87 -12.74 10.77 -10.02
C SER A 87 -13.34 12.05 -10.59
N ARG A 88 -14.33 11.91 -11.46
CA ARG A 88 -15.08 13.03 -12.04
C ARG A 88 -16.55 12.86 -11.70
N MET A 89 -17.22 13.96 -11.39
CA MET A 89 -18.63 13.92 -11.00
C MET A 89 -19.52 13.38 -12.13
N GLU A 90 -19.20 13.73 -13.39
CA GLU A 90 -19.94 13.25 -14.56
C GLU A 90 -19.88 11.71 -14.70
N ASP A 91 -18.73 11.12 -14.36
CA ASP A 91 -18.54 9.66 -14.40
C ASP A 91 -19.35 8.98 -13.28
N ILE A 92 -19.52 9.66 -12.12
CA ILE A 92 -20.39 9.18 -11.03
C ILE A 92 -21.87 9.27 -11.43
N GLU A 93 -22.31 10.42 -11.93
CA GLU A 93 -23.69 10.64 -12.33
C GLU A 93 -24.14 9.68 -13.42
N SER A 94 -23.34 9.51 -14.48
CA SER A 94 -23.63 8.55 -15.54
C SER A 94 -23.60 7.09 -15.03
N GLY A 95 -22.67 6.77 -14.11
CA GLY A 95 -22.60 5.45 -13.49
C GLY A 95 -23.82 5.14 -12.59
N LEU A 96 -24.35 6.14 -11.89
CA LEU A 96 -25.56 5.96 -11.07
C LEU A 96 -26.79 5.65 -11.92
N ILE A 97 -26.90 6.21 -13.12
CA ILE A 97 -27.99 5.87 -14.06
C ILE A 97 -27.91 4.38 -14.43
N ASP A 98 -26.74 3.91 -14.83
CA ASP A 98 -26.57 2.49 -15.20
C ASP A 98 -26.71 1.55 -13.98
N LEU A 99 -26.27 1.99 -12.79
CA LEU A 99 -26.43 1.23 -11.56
C LEU A 99 -27.92 0.94 -11.27
N VAL A 100 -28.80 1.94 -11.44
CA VAL A 100 -30.25 1.77 -11.27
C VAL A 100 -30.79 0.73 -12.26
N GLU A 101 -30.37 0.76 -13.52
CA GLU A 101 -30.77 -0.22 -14.52
C GLU A 101 -30.23 -1.62 -14.23
N VAL A 102 -28.99 -1.72 -13.72
CA VAL A 102 -28.39 -3.00 -13.27
C VAL A 102 -29.20 -3.59 -12.11
N ILE A 103 -29.59 -2.78 -11.12
CA ILE A 103 -30.41 -3.23 -10.00
C ILE A 103 -31.75 -3.79 -10.49
N ARG A 104 -32.43 -3.08 -11.38
CA ARG A 104 -33.72 -3.52 -11.98
C ARG A 104 -33.58 -4.80 -12.77
N ARG A 105 -32.60 -4.84 -13.70
CA ARG A 105 -32.39 -5.99 -14.60
C ARG A 105 -32.06 -7.28 -13.87
N ASN A 106 -31.34 -7.19 -12.74
CA ASN A 106 -30.93 -8.34 -11.94
C ASN A 106 -31.86 -8.62 -10.75
N ASN A 107 -32.98 -7.88 -10.63
CA ASN A 107 -33.94 -8.00 -9.52
C ASN A 107 -33.29 -7.93 -8.13
N ILE A 108 -32.29 -7.04 -7.95
CA ILE A 108 -31.56 -6.90 -6.70
C ILE A 108 -32.48 -6.22 -5.67
N GLN A 109 -32.66 -6.84 -4.50
CA GLN A 109 -33.50 -6.36 -3.43
C GLN A 109 -32.71 -5.62 -2.33
N SER A 110 -31.40 -5.89 -2.24
CA SER A 110 -30.52 -5.21 -1.28
C SER A 110 -29.14 -4.96 -1.85
N ILE A 111 -28.58 -3.77 -1.57
CA ILE A 111 -27.31 -3.34 -2.12
C ILE A 111 -26.53 -2.53 -1.10
N ALA A 112 -25.22 -2.78 -1.00
CA ALA A 112 -24.29 -1.98 -0.21
C ALA A 112 -23.44 -1.11 -1.14
N ILE A 113 -23.40 0.19 -0.89
CA ILE A 113 -22.76 1.19 -1.73
C ILE A 113 -21.70 1.94 -0.89
N PRO A 114 -20.43 1.96 -1.32
CA PRO A 114 -19.38 2.73 -0.68
C PRO A 114 -19.46 4.22 -1.05
N PRO A 115 -18.69 5.12 -0.41
CA PRO A 115 -18.60 6.52 -0.79
C PRO A 115 -17.93 6.68 -2.14
N LEU A 116 -18.74 6.65 -3.22
CA LEU A 116 -18.30 6.67 -4.62
C LEU A 116 -17.42 7.87 -4.93
N GLY A 117 -16.16 7.61 -5.31
CA GLY A 117 -15.22 8.67 -5.68
C GLY A 117 -14.72 9.57 -4.53
N SER A 118 -15.25 9.45 -3.31
CA SER A 118 -14.95 10.36 -2.19
C SER A 118 -13.77 9.94 -1.30
N GLY A 119 -13.15 8.82 -1.58
CA GLY A 119 -11.89 8.41 -0.92
C GLY A 119 -10.69 8.84 -1.75
N LEU A 120 -9.91 7.85 -2.23
CA LEU A 120 -8.78 8.08 -3.16
C LEU A 120 -9.19 8.73 -4.50
N GLY A 121 -10.47 9.00 -4.72
CA GLY A 121 -11.02 9.68 -5.89
C GLY A 121 -11.01 11.20 -5.79
N GLY A 122 -10.97 11.74 -4.56
CA GLY A 122 -10.84 13.17 -4.30
C GLY A 122 -12.12 13.99 -4.49
N LEU A 123 -13.30 13.35 -4.62
CA LEU A 123 -14.59 14.06 -4.61
C LEU A 123 -15.06 14.29 -3.18
N GLU A 124 -15.70 15.45 -2.96
CA GLU A 124 -16.31 15.77 -1.67
C GLU A 124 -17.58 14.92 -1.45
N TRP A 125 -17.68 14.32 -0.27
CA TRP A 125 -18.81 13.44 0.07
C TRP A 125 -20.14 14.17 0.07
N ASP A 126 -20.16 15.40 0.53
CA ASP A 126 -21.37 16.23 0.60
C ASP A 126 -21.92 16.56 -0.81
N ASP A 127 -21.09 16.48 -1.85
CA ASP A 127 -21.50 16.61 -3.24
C ASP A 127 -21.97 15.28 -3.84
N VAL A 128 -21.33 14.17 -3.49
CA VAL A 128 -21.64 12.84 -4.05
C VAL A 128 -22.89 12.23 -3.42
N ARG A 129 -23.05 12.34 -2.11
CA ARG A 129 -24.18 11.76 -1.37
C ARG A 129 -25.55 12.13 -1.93
N PRO A 130 -25.89 13.41 -2.18
CA PRO A 130 -27.21 13.78 -2.70
C PRO A 130 -27.49 13.18 -4.09
N ARG A 131 -26.45 12.93 -4.89
CA ARG A 131 -26.59 12.31 -6.21
C ARG A 131 -26.93 10.83 -6.12
N ILE A 132 -26.29 10.12 -5.17
CA ILE A 132 -26.63 8.72 -4.87
C ILE A 132 -28.06 8.62 -4.39
N GLU A 133 -28.46 9.45 -3.42
CA GLU A 133 -29.82 9.48 -2.86
C GLU A 133 -30.87 9.74 -3.94
N LYS A 134 -30.63 10.74 -4.79
CA LYS A 134 -31.51 11.10 -5.91
C LYS A 134 -31.68 9.96 -6.93
N ALA A 135 -30.59 9.30 -7.29
CA ALA A 135 -30.63 8.18 -8.24
C ALA A 135 -31.41 6.99 -7.66
N LEU A 136 -31.19 6.65 -6.40
CA LEU A 136 -31.82 5.51 -5.74
C LEU A 136 -33.25 5.78 -5.26
N ALA A 137 -33.71 7.02 -5.25
CA ALA A 137 -35.12 7.37 -4.99
C ALA A 137 -36.06 6.70 -6.02
N ALA A 138 -35.56 6.35 -7.21
CA ALA A 138 -36.29 5.59 -8.23
C ALA A 138 -36.52 4.11 -7.88
N LEU A 139 -35.96 3.62 -6.75
CA LEU A 139 -35.99 2.22 -6.31
C LEU A 139 -36.45 2.08 -4.85
N PRO A 140 -37.68 2.53 -4.49
CA PRO A 140 -38.14 2.58 -3.11
C PRO A 140 -38.22 1.20 -2.43
N GLN A 141 -38.35 0.14 -3.21
CA GLN A 141 -38.43 -1.26 -2.73
C GLN A 141 -37.06 -1.87 -2.39
N VAL A 142 -35.96 -1.25 -2.83
CA VAL A 142 -34.62 -1.79 -2.62
C VAL A 142 -34.07 -1.30 -1.27
N LYS A 143 -33.53 -2.22 -0.48
CA LYS A 143 -32.77 -1.88 0.72
C LYS A 143 -31.37 -1.44 0.32
N VAL A 144 -31.01 -0.19 0.63
CA VAL A 144 -29.70 0.38 0.33
C VAL A 144 -28.93 0.62 1.61
N LEU A 145 -27.79 -0.01 1.76
CA LEU A 145 -26.82 0.27 2.81
C LEU A 145 -25.78 1.24 2.25
N LEU A 146 -25.88 2.52 2.59
CA LEU A 146 -24.98 3.56 2.12
C LEU A 146 -23.87 3.80 3.13
N TYR A 147 -22.64 3.46 2.76
CA TYR A 147 -21.46 3.61 3.60
C TYR A 147 -20.91 5.02 3.52
N GLU A 148 -20.67 5.62 4.68
CA GLU A 148 -20.00 6.92 4.78
C GLU A 148 -18.49 6.80 4.73
N PRO A 149 -17.73 7.85 4.31
CA PRO A 149 -16.28 7.86 4.31
C PRO A 149 -15.75 7.84 5.75
N LYS A 150 -15.57 6.64 6.29
CA LYS A 150 -14.85 6.38 7.54
C LYS A 150 -13.65 5.53 7.16
N GLY A 151 -12.45 5.90 7.64
CA GLY A 151 -11.17 5.28 7.30
C GLY A 151 -11.19 3.77 6.99
N ALA A 152 -10.11 3.28 6.40
CA ALA A 152 -9.97 1.87 6.05
C ALA A 152 -10.12 0.96 7.28
N PRO A 153 -10.70 -0.25 7.14
CA PRO A 153 -10.72 -1.22 8.23
C PRO A 153 -9.28 -1.59 8.62
N THR A 154 -9.07 -1.87 9.90
CA THR A 154 -7.79 -2.39 10.40
C THR A 154 -7.48 -3.75 9.76
N SER A 155 -6.19 -4.11 9.68
CA SER A 155 -5.76 -5.31 8.95
C SER A 155 -6.35 -6.61 9.50
N ASP A 156 -6.60 -6.69 10.81
CA ASP A 156 -7.26 -7.80 11.49
C ASP A 156 -8.72 -8.00 11.05
N LYS A 157 -9.37 -6.95 10.54
CA LYS A 157 -10.75 -6.96 10.04
C LYS A 157 -10.84 -7.16 8.51
N MET A 158 -9.71 -7.26 7.81
CA MET A 158 -9.71 -7.54 6.38
C MET A 158 -9.89 -9.03 6.10
N GLN A 159 -10.81 -9.36 5.19
CA GLN A 159 -10.97 -10.74 4.73
C GLN A 159 -9.84 -11.13 3.77
N HIS A 160 -9.13 -12.20 4.08
CA HIS A 160 -8.09 -12.79 3.25
C HIS A 160 -8.52 -14.20 2.82
N LYS A 161 -8.88 -14.40 1.54
CA LYS A 161 -9.11 -15.72 0.93
C LYS A 161 -7.89 -16.23 0.16
N ARG A 162 -6.69 -15.70 0.43
CA ARG A 162 -5.45 -16.14 -0.23
C ARG A 162 -4.73 -17.16 0.64
N GLU A 163 -4.13 -18.16 -0.02
CA GLU A 163 -3.13 -19.01 0.60
C GLU A 163 -1.95 -18.15 1.12
N ALA A 164 -1.35 -18.57 2.23
CA ALA A 164 -0.17 -17.94 2.76
C ALA A 164 0.93 -17.87 1.69
N PRO A 165 1.56 -16.71 1.48
CA PRO A 165 2.58 -16.58 0.47
C PRO A 165 3.80 -17.40 0.87
N LYS A 166 4.42 -18.10 -0.09
CA LYS A 166 5.67 -18.85 0.16
C LYS A 166 6.74 -17.90 0.71
N MET A 167 7.45 -18.33 1.75
CA MET A 167 8.63 -17.61 2.24
C MET A 167 9.67 -17.50 1.13
N THR A 168 10.33 -16.36 1.06
CA THR A 168 11.45 -16.09 0.16
C THR A 168 12.57 -15.39 0.92
N ALA A 169 13.79 -15.41 0.42
CA ALA A 169 14.94 -14.77 1.06
C ALA A 169 14.65 -13.29 1.42
N GLY A 170 14.12 -12.52 0.47
CA GLY A 170 13.77 -11.11 0.71
C GLY A 170 12.65 -10.90 1.73
N ARG A 171 11.64 -11.79 1.79
CA ARG A 171 10.56 -11.72 2.80
C ARG A 171 11.08 -12.09 4.18
N ALA A 172 11.86 -13.16 4.28
CA ALA A 172 12.47 -13.58 5.54
C ALA A 172 13.42 -12.49 6.07
N ALA A 173 14.26 -11.91 5.22
CA ALA A 173 15.14 -10.82 5.62
C ALA A 173 14.38 -9.56 6.05
N LEU A 174 13.25 -9.22 5.39
CA LEU A 174 12.39 -8.13 5.82
C LEU A 174 11.83 -8.37 7.24
N VAL A 175 11.25 -9.54 7.48
CA VAL A 175 10.67 -9.89 8.79
C VAL A 175 11.75 -9.85 9.89
N GLU A 176 12.91 -10.43 9.65
CA GLU A 176 14.02 -10.41 10.59
C GLU A 176 14.59 -9.01 10.84
N LEU A 177 14.70 -8.15 9.80
CA LEU A 177 15.10 -6.76 9.98
C LEU A 177 14.09 -5.99 10.83
N MET A 178 12.79 -6.18 10.58
CA MET A 178 11.73 -5.58 11.41
C MET A 178 11.82 -6.09 12.85
N SER A 179 11.96 -7.40 13.06
CA SER A 179 12.09 -7.98 14.40
C SER A 179 13.29 -7.43 15.16
N ARG A 180 14.46 -7.40 14.53
CA ARG A 180 15.67 -6.89 15.15
C ARG A 180 15.57 -5.39 15.46
N TYR A 181 14.99 -4.63 14.53
CA TYR A 181 14.75 -3.20 14.70
C TYR A 181 13.83 -2.93 15.90
N LEU A 182 12.72 -3.67 16.01
CA LEU A 182 11.79 -3.57 17.13
C LEU A 182 12.40 -3.97 18.47
N LYS A 183 13.28 -4.97 18.50
CA LYS A 183 14.01 -5.37 19.72
C LYS A 183 15.00 -4.29 20.20
N GLY A 184 15.51 -3.47 19.31
CA GLY A 184 16.36 -2.31 19.62
C GLY A 184 15.58 -1.06 20.07
N LEU A 185 14.30 -1.00 19.77
CA LEU A 185 13.38 0.07 20.16
C LEU A 185 12.42 -0.43 21.26
N LEU A 186 11.94 0.49 22.08
CA LEU A 186 10.81 0.25 22.98
C LEU A 186 9.44 0.41 22.26
N ASP A 187 9.45 0.53 20.94
CA ASP A 187 8.25 0.73 20.12
C ASP A 187 7.78 -0.62 19.54
N PRO A 188 6.50 -0.97 19.64
CA PRO A 188 5.97 -2.25 19.15
C PRO A 188 5.80 -2.30 17.62
N ALA A 189 5.97 -1.20 16.89
CA ALA A 189 5.70 -1.10 15.47
C ALA A 189 6.81 -0.37 14.70
N VAL A 190 6.96 -0.70 13.42
CA VAL A 190 7.89 -0.04 12.48
C VAL A 190 7.08 0.76 11.47
N SER A 191 7.48 2.00 11.19
CA SER A 191 6.81 2.80 10.17
C SER A 191 7.13 2.29 8.75
N LEU A 192 6.21 2.55 7.81
CA LEU A 192 6.42 2.23 6.40
C LEU A 192 7.67 2.91 5.84
N LEU A 193 7.98 4.14 6.32
CA LEU A 193 9.20 4.85 5.97
C LEU A 193 10.44 4.03 6.34
N GLU A 194 10.50 3.53 7.57
CA GLU A 194 11.64 2.75 8.07
C GLU A 194 11.80 1.44 7.29
N VAL A 195 10.69 0.76 7.01
CA VAL A 195 10.70 -0.44 6.15
C VAL A 195 11.33 -0.16 4.78
N HIS A 196 10.99 0.97 4.14
CA HIS A 196 11.63 1.35 2.88
C HIS A 196 13.15 1.54 3.01
N LYS A 197 13.63 2.10 4.13
CA LYS A 197 15.07 2.33 4.33
C LYS A 197 15.82 1.04 4.65
N LEU A 198 15.24 0.17 5.44
CA LEU A 198 15.80 -1.17 5.71
C LEU A 198 15.91 -1.99 4.42
N MET A 199 14.87 -2.00 3.59
CA MET A 199 14.87 -2.72 2.32
C MET A 199 15.80 -2.08 1.28
N TYR A 200 16.00 -0.77 1.34
CA TYR A 200 17.01 -0.08 0.55
C TYR A 200 18.41 -0.60 0.87
N PHE A 201 18.81 -0.60 2.13
CA PHE A 201 20.12 -1.11 2.52
C PHE A 201 20.27 -2.61 2.28
N LEU A 202 19.20 -3.39 2.42
CA LEU A 202 19.26 -4.81 2.09
C LEU A 202 19.55 -5.04 0.60
N GLN A 203 18.94 -4.28 -0.30
CA GLN A 203 19.26 -4.36 -1.73
C GLN A 203 20.67 -3.85 -2.03
N GLU A 204 21.09 -2.76 -1.38
CA GLU A 204 22.45 -2.21 -1.53
C GLU A 204 23.54 -3.16 -1.00
N SER A 205 23.21 -4.04 -0.04
CA SER A 205 24.12 -5.11 0.41
C SER A 205 24.29 -6.26 -0.60
N GLY A 206 23.54 -6.22 -1.72
CA GLY A 206 23.58 -7.22 -2.79
C GLY A 206 22.44 -8.25 -2.75
N GLU A 207 21.41 -8.08 -1.92
CA GLU A 207 20.24 -8.97 -1.98
C GLU A 207 19.40 -8.68 -3.22
N PRO A 208 19.05 -9.70 -4.05
CA PRO A 208 18.40 -9.49 -5.35
C PRO A 208 16.91 -9.23 -5.23
N LEU A 209 16.53 -8.12 -4.59
CA LEU A 209 15.12 -7.76 -4.30
C LEU A 209 14.38 -7.22 -5.53
N ARG A 210 15.09 -6.67 -6.51
CA ARG A 210 14.50 -6.00 -7.71
C ARG A 210 13.59 -4.83 -7.37
N LEU A 211 13.88 -4.13 -6.28
CA LEU A 211 13.19 -2.91 -5.90
C LEU A 211 13.71 -1.74 -6.74
N GLN A 212 12.79 -0.90 -7.21
CA GLN A 212 13.12 0.25 -8.07
C GLN A 212 13.16 1.51 -7.21
N PHE A 213 14.31 1.74 -6.57
CA PHE A 213 14.50 2.93 -5.75
C PHE A 213 14.68 4.18 -6.60
N LYS A 214 14.06 5.27 -6.13
CA LYS A 214 14.19 6.62 -6.68
C LYS A 214 14.30 7.63 -5.55
N ALA A 215 14.89 8.79 -5.84
CA ALA A 215 14.90 9.92 -4.92
C ALA A 215 13.46 10.42 -4.69
N ALA A 216 13.00 10.43 -3.44
CA ALA A 216 11.67 10.86 -3.04
C ALA A 216 11.76 11.81 -1.84
N HIS A 217 10.62 12.35 -1.37
CA HIS A 217 10.57 13.38 -0.33
C HIS A 217 11.37 13.00 0.94
N TYR A 218 11.22 11.76 1.39
CA TYR A 218 11.88 11.22 2.58
C TYR A 218 13.15 10.39 2.27
N GLY A 219 13.79 10.59 1.13
CA GLY A 219 14.98 9.82 0.71
C GLY A 219 14.62 8.69 -0.25
N PRO A 220 15.49 7.65 -0.41
CA PRO A 220 15.25 6.54 -1.33
C PRO A 220 13.92 5.84 -1.05
N TYR A 221 13.10 5.65 -2.10
CA TYR A 221 11.78 5.06 -2.03
C TYR A 221 11.54 4.15 -3.24
N ALA A 222 10.97 2.97 -3.01
CA ALA A 222 10.63 2.01 -4.07
C ALA A 222 9.12 1.74 -4.09
N GLU A 223 8.43 2.28 -5.10
CA GLU A 223 6.97 2.12 -5.23
C GLU A 223 6.55 0.65 -5.35
N ASN A 224 7.39 -0.19 -5.96
CA ASN A 224 7.09 -1.60 -6.15
C ASN A 224 7.24 -2.47 -4.88
N LEU A 225 7.76 -1.94 -3.76
CA LEU A 225 7.76 -2.62 -2.47
C LEU A 225 6.32 -2.93 -1.99
N ARG A 226 5.35 -2.08 -2.37
CA ARG A 226 3.92 -2.32 -2.09
C ARG A 226 3.41 -3.70 -2.53
N HIS A 227 3.97 -4.27 -3.60
CA HIS A 227 3.56 -5.61 -4.06
C HIS A 227 3.99 -6.70 -3.08
N VAL A 228 5.17 -6.54 -2.47
CA VAL A 228 5.66 -7.44 -1.43
C VAL A 228 4.79 -7.29 -0.17
N LEU A 229 4.61 -6.07 0.32
CA LEU A 229 3.81 -5.79 1.53
C LEU A 229 2.37 -6.26 1.37
N ASN A 230 1.72 -6.00 0.24
CA ASN A 230 0.38 -6.52 -0.05
C ASN A 230 0.31 -8.06 -0.09
N ALA A 231 1.38 -8.71 -0.53
CA ALA A 231 1.41 -10.17 -0.60
C ALA A 231 1.55 -10.82 0.79
N ILE A 232 2.26 -10.17 1.72
CA ILE A 232 2.56 -10.69 3.06
C ILE A 232 1.62 -10.13 4.14
N GLU A 233 0.76 -9.16 3.80
CA GLU A 233 -0.23 -8.57 4.72
C GLU A 233 -1.15 -9.63 5.30
N GLY A 234 -1.29 -9.66 6.63
CA GLY A 234 -2.09 -10.62 7.37
C GLY A 234 -1.47 -12.01 7.50
N HIS A 235 -0.27 -12.24 6.91
CA HIS A 235 0.46 -13.52 6.99
C HIS A 235 1.79 -13.39 7.73
N LEU A 236 2.60 -12.40 7.37
CA LEU A 236 3.90 -12.14 7.99
C LEU A 236 3.95 -10.76 8.66
N VAL A 237 3.24 -9.80 8.07
CA VAL A 237 3.16 -8.42 8.53
C VAL A 237 1.70 -7.98 8.55
N SER A 238 1.33 -7.14 9.52
CA SER A 238 0.02 -6.49 9.62
C SER A 238 0.17 -4.98 9.68
N GLY A 239 -0.90 -4.24 9.33
CA GLY A 239 -0.93 -2.79 9.36
C GLY A 239 -0.76 -2.10 8.01
N TYR A 240 -0.31 -2.80 6.96
CA TYR A 240 -0.27 -2.24 5.60
C TYR A 240 -1.68 -2.07 5.03
N ALA A 241 -2.63 -2.87 5.49
CA ALA A 241 -4.06 -2.76 5.26
C ALA A 241 -4.46 -2.59 3.79
N ASP A 242 -4.96 -1.42 3.42
CA ASP A 242 -5.47 -1.09 2.09
C ASP A 242 -4.37 -0.69 1.08
N GLY A 243 -3.09 -0.79 1.46
CA GLY A 243 -1.95 -0.49 0.58
C GLY A 243 -1.67 1.01 0.38
N GLY A 244 -2.12 1.87 1.30
CA GLY A 244 -1.78 3.31 1.28
C GLY A 244 -0.30 3.55 1.57
N ASP A 245 0.30 4.56 0.93
CA ASP A 245 1.75 4.89 1.05
C ASP A 245 1.98 6.06 2.02
N ILE A 246 1.28 6.09 3.15
CA ILE A 246 1.50 7.08 4.21
C ILE A 246 2.80 6.70 4.94
N PRO A 247 3.84 7.56 4.98
CA PRO A 247 5.14 7.22 5.55
C PRO A 247 5.09 6.80 7.02
N GLU A 248 4.18 7.39 7.77
CA GLU A 248 3.97 7.16 9.20
C GLU A 248 3.09 5.92 9.49
N LYS A 249 2.59 5.24 8.45
CA LYS A 249 1.81 4.01 8.61
C LYS A 249 2.63 2.97 9.36
N THR A 250 2.09 2.49 10.47
CA THR A 250 2.75 1.50 11.33
C THR A 250 2.49 0.08 10.83
N LEU A 251 3.55 -0.73 10.85
CA LEU A 251 3.54 -2.14 10.49
C LEU A 251 4.02 -2.96 11.70
N GLU A 252 3.34 -4.07 11.94
CA GLU A 252 3.63 -5.00 13.02
C GLU A 252 3.91 -6.40 12.45
N LEU A 253 4.67 -7.21 13.17
CA LEU A 253 4.86 -8.61 12.82
C LEU A 253 3.67 -9.44 13.27
N VAL A 254 3.21 -10.34 12.40
CA VAL A 254 2.20 -11.33 12.77
C VAL A 254 2.85 -12.38 13.70
N PRO A 255 2.17 -12.84 14.77
CA PRO A 255 2.71 -13.88 15.65
C PRO A 255 3.19 -15.11 14.88
N GLY A 256 4.41 -15.56 15.17
CA GLY A 256 5.07 -16.68 14.48
C GLY A 256 5.83 -16.34 13.20
N ALA A 257 5.65 -15.14 12.63
CA ALA A 257 6.37 -14.73 11.42
C ALA A 257 7.89 -14.66 11.60
N GLU A 258 8.36 -14.26 12.79
CA GLU A 258 9.77 -14.22 13.12
C GLU A 258 10.39 -15.62 13.13
N ASP A 259 9.72 -16.58 13.76
CA ASP A 259 10.21 -17.97 13.83
C ASP A 259 10.32 -18.59 12.44
N GLU A 260 9.30 -18.38 11.59
CA GLU A 260 9.28 -18.85 10.21
C GLU A 260 10.41 -18.22 9.38
N ALA A 261 10.63 -16.92 9.52
CA ALA A 261 11.70 -16.20 8.82
C ALA A 261 13.09 -16.67 9.28
N SER A 262 13.28 -16.83 10.59
CA SER A 262 14.54 -17.27 11.17
C SER A 262 14.91 -18.69 10.72
N GLN A 263 13.94 -19.63 10.75
CA GLN A 263 14.14 -20.99 10.22
C GLN A 263 14.49 -20.98 8.74
N PHE A 264 13.83 -20.14 7.95
CA PHE A 264 14.15 -20.01 6.52
C PHE A 264 15.57 -19.49 6.31
N LEU A 265 15.98 -18.43 7.01
CA LEU A 265 17.32 -17.83 6.87
C LEU A 265 18.44 -18.74 7.39
N ALA A 266 18.18 -19.68 8.30
CA ALA A 266 19.15 -20.67 8.71
C ALA A 266 19.70 -21.50 7.54
N HIS A 267 18.90 -21.67 6.48
CA HIS A 267 19.28 -22.39 5.26
C HIS A 267 19.74 -21.46 4.11
N HIS A 268 19.78 -20.14 4.33
CA HIS A 268 20.09 -19.13 3.31
C HIS A 268 21.28 -18.24 3.75
N LYS A 269 22.46 -18.84 3.88
CA LYS A 269 23.66 -18.21 4.46
C LYS A 269 24.00 -16.85 3.83
N ALA A 270 23.97 -16.73 2.51
CA ALA A 270 24.28 -15.46 1.83
C ALA A 270 23.32 -14.33 2.18
N THR A 271 22.00 -14.62 2.30
CA THR A 271 21.00 -13.62 2.74
C THR A 271 21.18 -13.27 4.21
N ARG A 272 21.55 -14.26 5.04
CA ARG A 272 21.86 -14.03 6.46
C ARG A 272 23.05 -13.09 6.65
N GLU A 273 24.13 -13.29 5.90
CA GLU A 273 25.30 -12.41 5.93
C GLU A 273 24.95 -10.97 5.52
N ARG A 274 24.11 -10.81 4.48
CA ARG A 274 23.62 -9.48 4.06
C ARG A 274 22.72 -8.84 5.12
N PHE A 275 21.82 -9.61 5.70
CA PHE A 275 21.03 -9.17 6.83
C PHE A 275 21.90 -8.65 7.98
N ASP A 276 22.90 -9.43 8.43
CA ASP A 276 23.79 -9.04 9.51
C ASP A 276 24.57 -7.77 9.19
N LYS A 277 24.99 -7.58 7.94
CA LYS A 277 25.66 -6.38 7.44
C LYS A 277 24.72 -5.15 7.54
N VAL A 278 23.44 -5.28 7.17
CA VAL A 278 22.47 -4.20 7.28
C VAL A 278 22.18 -3.88 8.74
N ALA A 279 21.96 -4.90 9.56
CA ALA A 279 21.67 -4.75 10.97
C ALA A 279 22.83 -4.07 11.73
N ASP A 280 24.06 -4.39 11.38
CA ASP A 280 25.24 -3.69 11.90
C ASP A 280 25.26 -2.22 11.44
N LEU A 281 24.98 -1.95 10.14
CA LEU A 281 24.97 -0.58 9.63
C LEU A 281 24.00 0.32 10.36
N VAL A 282 22.76 -0.13 10.56
CA VAL A 282 21.68 0.71 11.10
C VAL A 282 21.75 0.87 12.62
N SER A 283 22.64 0.13 13.29
CA SER A 283 22.87 0.26 14.73
C SER A 283 23.27 1.68 15.12
N GLY A 284 22.48 2.31 15.99
CA GLY A 284 22.63 3.73 16.39
C GLY A 284 21.86 4.71 15.49
N PHE A 285 21.15 4.23 14.48
CA PHE A 285 20.27 5.01 13.60
C PHE A 285 18.82 4.51 13.64
N GLU A 286 18.46 3.72 14.65
CA GLU A 286 17.14 3.12 14.82
C GLU A 286 16.11 4.19 15.18
N SER A 287 15.73 4.97 14.18
CA SER A 287 14.63 5.94 14.21
C SER A 287 14.26 6.35 12.78
N PRO A 288 13.03 6.82 12.53
CA PRO A 288 12.65 7.37 11.21
C PRO A 288 13.63 8.44 10.72
N TYR A 289 14.04 9.32 11.62
CA TYR A 289 15.02 10.39 11.35
C TYR A 289 16.40 9.83 11.02
N GLY A 290 16.91 8.90 11.84
CA GLY A 290 18.23 8.30 11.66
C GLY A 290 18.34 7.51 10.36
N LEU A 291 17.34 6.69 10.05
CA LEU A 291 17.30 5.93 8.79
C LEU A 291 17.10 6.83 7.57
N GLU A 292 16.32 7.93 7.69
CA GLU A 292 16.19 8.92 6.62
C GLU A 292 17.52 9.60 6.34
N LEU A 293 18.24 10.03 7.38
CA LEU A 293 19.58 10.63 7.27
C LEU A 293 20.56 9.65 6.61
N LEU A 294 20.72 8.46 7.18
CA LEU A 294 21.70 7.48 6.73
C LEU A 294 21.48 7.08 5.27
N SER A 295 20.24 6.79 4.88
CA SER A 295 19.90 6.40 3.52
C SER A 295 20.03 7.55 2.51
N THR A 296 19.73 8.79 2.90
CA THR A 296 19.90 9.97 2.05
C THR A 296 21.40 10.23 1.79
N VAL A 297 22.22 10.17 2.84
CA VAL A 297 23.69 10.36 2.72
C VAL A 297 24.29 9.27 1.84
N HIS A 298 23.91 7.99 2.07
CA HIS A 298 24.39 6.88 1.23
C HIS A 298 24.02 7.07 -0.25
N TRP A 299 22.75 7.46 -0.54
CA TRP A 299 22.30 7.71 -1.89
C TRP A 299 23.12 8.79 -2.58
N VAL A 300 23.31 9.93 -1.92
CA VAL A 300 24.05 11.08 -2.45
C VAL A 300 25.53 10.73 -2.69
N ALA A 301 26.16 10.02 -1.77
CA ALA A 301 27.54 9.60 -1.91
C ALA A 301 27.73 8.59 -3.07
N LYS A 302 26.80 7.62 -3.20
CA LYS A 302 26.90 6.55 -4.20
C LYS A 302 26.51 7.03 -5.60
N VAL A 303 25.32 7.64 -5.75
CA VAL A 303 24.77 8.04 -7.06
C VAL A 303 25.34 9.38 -7.52
N GLY A 304 25.63 10.26 -6.56
CA GLY A 304 26.16 11.59 -6.82
C GLY A 304 27.69 11.65 -6.99
N GLU A 305 28.40 10.55 -6.72
CA GLU A 305 29.88 10.52 -6.71
C GLU A 305 30.52 11.59 -5.79
N ALA A 306 29.78 12.05 -4.77
CA ALA A 306 30.29 13.03 -3.82
C ALA A 306 31.29 12.36 -2.87
N ARG A 307 32.49 12.95 -2.75
CA ARG A 307 33.61 12.34 -2.03
C ARG A 307 33.99 13.05 -0.74
N THR A 308 33.58 14.29 -0.57
CA THR A 308 33.84 15.06 0.65
C THR A 308 32.55 15.30 1.43
N VAL A 309 32.66 15.54 2.74
CA VAL A 309 31.51 15.85 3.60
C VAL A 309 30.78 17.12 3.11
N ASP A 310 31.52 18.12 2.62
CA ASP A 310 30.96 19.37 2.13
C ASP A 310 30.15 19.15 0.85
N GLU A 311 30.68 18.39 -0.12
CA GLU A 311 29.94 18.01 -1.34
C GLU A 311 28.68 17.24 -1.02
N VAL A 312 28.76 16.25 -0.10
CA VAL A 312 27.60 15.47 0.35
C VAL A 312 26.57 16.39 1.02
N THR A 313 27.01 17.30 1.88
CA THR A 313 26.14 18.26 2.56
C THR A 313 25.40 19.14 1.55
N GLN A 314 26.11 19.72 0.59
CA GLN A 314 25.50 20.55 -0.46
C GLN A 314 24.44 19.78 -1.25
N ARG A 315 24.73 18.55 -1.66
CA ARG A 315 23.80 17.71 -2.45
C ARG A 315 22.62 17.22 -1.60
N VAL A 316 22.82 16.92 -0.32
CA VAL A 316 21.73 16.61 0.61
C VAL A 316 20.78 17.81 0.71
N TYR A 317 21.29 19.02 0.84
CA TYR A 317 20.48 20.23 0.93
C TYR A 317 19.82 20.61 -0.40
N ALA A 318 20.43 20.23 -1.53
CA ALA A 318 19.84 20.42 -2.85
C ALA A 318 18.71 19.41 -3.15
N TRP A 319 18.57 18.36 -2.37
CA TRP A 319 17.52 17.35 -2.59
C TRP A 319 16.11 17.91 -2.41
N ASN A 320 15.83 18.53 -1.29
CA ASN A 320 14.63 19.33 -0.98
C ASN A 320 14.82 20.07 0.36
N ASP A 321 13.93 21.03 0.66
CA ASP A 321 14.04 21.87 1.85
C ASP A 321 13.95 21.08 3.16
N ARG A 322 13.21 19.96 3.20
CA ARG A 322 13.13 19.09 4.37
C ARG A 322 14.51 18.57 4.79
N LYS A 323 15.43 18.34 3.86
CA LYS A 323 16.77 17.82 4.15
C LYS A 323 17.66 18.79 4.90
N ARG A 324 17.30 20.08 4.95
CA ARG A 324 17.98 21.09 5.77
C ARG A 324 17.80 20.87 7.28
N GLN A 325 16.91 19.99 7.70
CA GLN A 325 16.82 19.52 9.10
C GLN A 325 18.08 18.76 9.55
N PHE A 326 18.84 18.17 8.64
CA PHE A 326 20.09 17.47 8.93
C PHE A 326 21.22 18.49 9.04
N THR A 327 21.88 18.56 10.19
CA THR A 327 23.06 19.42 10.34
C THR A 327 24.26 18.81 9.60
N SER A 328 25.21 19.66 9.16
CA SER A 328 26.47 19.19 8.53
C SER A 328 27.23 18.20 9.42
N ARG A 329 27.19 18.38 10.76
CA ARG A 329 27.76 17.42 11.72
C ARG A 329 27.10 16.06 11.64
N GLN A 330 25.76 15.98 11.55
CA GLN A 330 25.02 14.71 11.44
C GLN A 330 25.28 14.03 10.10
N ILE A 331 25.36 14.81 9.02
CA ILE A 331 25.73 14.30 7.68
C ILE A 331 27.15 13.73 7.73
N GLY A 332 28.10 14.43 8.36
CA GLY A 332 29.47 13.95 8.55
C GLY A 332 29.54 12.66 9.36
N LEU A 333 28.78 12.54 10.46
CA LEU A 333 28.70 11.30 11.24
C LEU A 333 28.12 10.13 10.43
N ALA A 334 27.07 10.36 9.64
CA ALA A 334 26.51 9.34 8.77
C ALA A 334 27.51 8.90 7.70
N MET A 335 28.23 9.84 7.08
CA MET A 335 29.27 9.56 6.08
C MET A 335 30.41 8.75 6.68
N ASP A 336 30.89 9.11 7.89
CA ASP A 336 31.94 8.38 8.61
C ASP A 336 31.52 6.93 8.90
N VAL A 337 30.30 6.71 9.38
CA VAL A 337 29.78 5.34 9.62
C VAL A 337 29.69 4.54 8.34
N LEU A 338 29.17 5.13 7.27
CA LEU A 338 29.08 4.48 5.95
C LEU A 338 30.45 4.10 5.41
N THR A 339 31.44 4.97 5.56
CA THR A 339 32.82 4.73 5.13
C THR A 339 33.47 3.63 5.96
N ARG A 340 33.45 3.74 7.29
CA ARG A 340 34.04 2.73 8.20
C ARG A 340 33.46 1.33 8.00
N LYS A 341 32.14 1.26 7.70
CA LYS A 341 31.45 -0.03 7.47
C LYS A 341 31.51 -0.51 6.01
N GLY A 342 32.23 0.21 5.13
CA GLY A 342 32.46 -0.18 3.75
C GLY A 342 31.24 -0.11 2.83
N TRP A 343 30.32 0.84 3.12
CA TRP A 343 29.15 1.09 2.28
C TRP A 343 29.39 2.15 1.21
N VAL A 344 30.32 3.04 1.45
CA VAL A 344 30.82 4.04 0.49
C VAL A 344 32.36 4.00 0.47
N GLY A 345 32.97 4.42 -0.63
CA GLY A 345 34.43 4.52 -0.74
C GLY A 345 35.00 5.56 0.24
N HIS A 346 36.30 5.42 0.55
CA HIS A 346 36.97 6.42 1.38
C HIS A 346 36.87 7.79 0.71
N PRO A 347 36.59 8.87 1.48
CA PRO A 347 36.69 10.23 0.99
C PRO A 347 38.12 10.45 0.46
N ALA A 348 38.24 11.17 -0.66
CA ALA A 348 39.54 11.60 -1.14
C ALA A 348 40.16 12.49 -0.03
N THR A 349 41.33 12.11 0.45
CA THR A 349 42.11 12.99 1.30
C THR A 349 42.42 14.26 0.53
N ALA A 350 41.95 15.39 1.05
CA ALA A 350 42.23 16.71 0.50
C ALA A 350 43.72 17.03 0.57
#